data_21512f8d9bfd5584ff38d94cb9f82949
#
_entry.id   21512f8d9bfd5584ff38d94cb9f82949
#
_cell.length_a   1.000
_cell.length_b   1.000
_cell.length_c   1.000
_cell.angle_alpha   90.00
_cell.angle_beta   90.00
_cell.angle_gamma   90.00
#
_symmetry.space_group_name_H-M   'P 1'
#
loop_
_entity.id
_entity.type
_entity.pdbx_description
1 polymer ?
#
loop_
_entity_poly.entity_id
_entity_poly.type
_entity_poly.pdbx_seq_one_letter_code
_entity_poly.pdbx_strand_id
1 'polypeptide(L)'
;YDSLYAEQIDEWWVFEIGADTVFNYVCDPVFAACGDLVSHEGYSYSTVQIGVQCWFSENCRYLPEVSPSNEGSTTDPYYYVNGFEGTDVASAMSTPNYATYGVLYNWPAVMTEGICPSGWHIPSDGEWQTMEISLGMSESEASSTSFRGAPVGDYMKSTSGWNSDGNGSNASGFNGLPGGFRGDWSKDFEGLGIYGYWCSSSEDNVQASWYRLLYKQSDDVYRGIYWNEGGFSARCVRD
;
A
#
# COMPACT_ATOMS: atom_id res chain seq x y z
N TYR A 1 21.14 30.93 29.44
CA TYR A 1 20.09 30.38 28.55
C TYR A 1 20.49 30.78 27.14
N ASP A 2 21.09 29.88 26.38
CA ASP A 2 21.39 30.08 24.96
C ASP A 2 20.08 29.98 24.20
N SER A 3 19.72 31.04 23.48
CA SER A 3 18.52 31.05 22.64
C SER A 3 18.78 30.21 21.38
N LEU A 4 17.93 29.23 21.14
CA LEU A 4 17.89 28.50 19.87
C LEU A 4 17.29 29.46 18.80
N TYR A 5 18.05 29.70 17.75
CA TYR A 5 17.52 30.33 16.54
C TYR A 5 17.32 29.23 15.48
N ALA A 6 16.11 29.14 14.93
CA ALA A 6 15.81 28.31 13.78
C ALA A 6 15.47 29.22 12.60
N GLU A 7 16.14 29.04 11.48
CA GLU A 7 15.86 29.75 10.23
C GLU A 7 15.63 28.73 9.12
N GLN A 8 14.54 28.90 8.38
CA GLN A 8 14.23 28.06 7.22
C GLN A 8 14.89 28.68 5.99
N ILE A 9 15.81 27.95 5.38
CA ILE A 9 16.47 28.32 4.13
C ILE A 9 16.11 27.26 3.09
N ASP A 10 15.22 27.59 2.16
CA ASP A 10 14.62 26.68 1.18
C ASP A 10 13.90 25.51 1.87
N GLU A 11 14.27 24.27 1.60
CA GLU A 11 13.70 23.07 2.22
C GLU A 11 14.44 22.60 3.49
N TRP A 12 15.34 23.43 4.05
CA TRP A 12 16.23 23.06 5.15
C TRP A 12 15.95 23.87 6.41
N TRP A 13 15.93 23.22 7.57
CA TRP A 13 15.97 23.88 8.87
C TRP A 13 17.40 23.83 9.42
N VAL A 14 17.97 25.00 9.70
CA VAL A 14 19.30 25.14 10.31
C VAL A 14 19.11 25.50 11.77
N PHE A 15 19.64 24.69 12.66
CA PHE A 15 19.67 24.95 14.09
C PHE A 15 21.12 25.26 14.50
N GLU A 16 21.37 26.44 15.06
CA GLU A 16 22.65 26.78 15.68
C GLU A 16 22.57 26.51 17.19
N ILE A 17 23.42 25.63 17.70
CA ILE A 17 23.59 25.37 19.12
C ILE A 17 25.05 25.71 19.47
N GLY A 18 25.28 26.95 19.92
CA GLY A 18 26.61 27.44 20.26
C GLY A 18 27.47 27.79 19.05
N ALA A 19 28.62 28.40 19.30
CA ALA A 19 29.44 29.07 18.26
C ALA A 19 30.15 28.12 17.26
N ASP A 20 30.14 26.80 17.48
CA ASP A 20 31.02 25.87 16.74
C ASP A 20 30.35 24.60 16.15
N THR A 21 29.05 24.47 16.21
CA THR A 21 28.42 23.20 15.68
C THR A 21 27.15 23.51 14.92
N VAL A 22 27.17 23.31 13.59
CA VAL A 22 26.01 23.39 12.70
C VAL A 22 25.53 21.97 12.44
N PHE A 23 24.33 21.64 12.88
CA PHE A 23 23.66 20.39 12.51
C PHE A 23 22.61 20.66 11.43
N ASN A 24 22.82 20.10 10.26
CA ASN A 24 21.82 20.10 9.19
C ASN A 24 20.86 18.92 9.40
N TYR A 25 19.66 19.19 9.86
CA TYR A 25 18.58 18.21 9.85
C TYR A 25 17.71 18.47 8.63
N VAL A 26 17.58 17.47 7.77
CA VAL A 26 16.48 17.41 6.82
C VAL A 26 15.25 17.05 7.65
N CYS A 27 14.40 18.00 7.94
CA CYS A 27 13.07 17.66 8.35
C CYS A 27 12.34 17.23 7.08
N ASP A 28 12.04 15.93 6.92
CA ASP A 28 10.97 15.52 6.02
C ASP A 28 9.76 16.43 6.32
N PRO A 29 9.03 16.91 5.29
CA PRO A 29 7.88 17.76 5.51
C PRO A 29 6.99 17.07 6.55
N VAL A 30 6.81 17.75 7.69
CA VAL A 30 6.08 17.17 8.83
C VAL A 30 4.68 16.87 8.33
N PHE A 31 4.32 15.60 8.24
CA PHE A 31 2.94 15.18 8.01
C PHE A 31 2.07 15.77 9.14
N ALA A 32 1.34 16.83 8.82
CA ALA A 32 0.61 17.59 9.82
C ALA A 32 -0.75 16.96 10.15
N ALA A 33 -1.48 16.49 9.13
CA ALA A 33 -2.81 15.90 9.30
C ALA A 33 -3.12 14.87 8.20
N CYS A 34 -4.05 13.95 8.47
CA CYS A 34 -4.56 13.07 7.43
C CYS A 34 -5.28 13.89 6.35
N GLY A 35 -5.00 13.61 5.10
CA GLY A 35 -5.38 14.40 3.93
C GLY A 35 -4.20 15.15 3.31
N ASP A 36 -3.09 15.31 4.04
CA ASP A 36 -1.86 15.88 3.51
C ASP A 36 -1.10 14.85 2.65
N LEU A 37 -0.17 15.36 1.83
CA LEU A 37 0.75 14.50 1.08
C LEU A 37 1.88 14.00 2.00
N VAL A 38 2.27 12.75 1.78
CA VAL A 38 3.42 12.12 2.45
C VAL A 38 4.47 11.78 1.41
N SER A 39 5.63 12.44 1.49
CA SER A 39 6.75 12.13 0.60
C SER A 39 7.53 10.92 1.11
N HIS A 40 7.77 9.95 0.24
CA HIS A 40 8.55 8.76 0.54
C HIS A 40 9.21 8.22 -0.72
N GLU A 41 10.52 7.97 -0.67
CA GLU A 41 11.32 7.43 -1.78
C GLU A 41 11.09 8.14 -3.13
N GLY A 42 11.04 9.49 -3.09
CA GLY A 42 10.89 10.33 -4.27
C GLY A 42 9.47 10.40 -4.85
N TYR A 43 8.48 9.85 -4.16
CA TYR A 43 7.07 9.91 -4.52
C TYR A 43 6.24 10.56 -3.40
N SER A 44 5.23 11.35 -3.77
CA SER A 44 4.31 12.00 -2.81
C SER A 44 2.97 11.29 -2.83
N TYR A 45 2.68 10.57 -1.75
CA TYR A 45 1.45 9.81 -1.57
C TYR A 45 0.34 10.69 -1.02
N SER A 46 -0.84 10.59 -1.60
CA SER A 46 -2.06 11.14 -1.02
C SER A 46 -2.54 10.28 0.14
N THR A 47 -3.13 10.92 1.16
CA THR A 47 -3.67 10.22 2.32
C THR A 47 -5.16 10.49 2.50
N VAL A 48 -5.84 9.58 3.20
CA VAL A 48 -7.28 9.66 3.46
C VAL A 48 -7.61 9.16 4.87
N GLN A 49 -8.48 9.88 5.55
CA GLN A 49 -9.04 9.47 6.84
C GLN A 49 -10.18 8.48 6.60
N ILE A 50 -10.07 7.26 7.14
CA ILE A 50 -11.14 6.25 7.13
C ILE A 50 -11.40 5.82 8.58
N GLY A 51 -12.53 6.22 9.13
CA GLY A 51 -12.80 6.04 10.54
C GLY A 51 -11.78 6.79 11.39
N VAL A 52 -11.08 6.07 12.26
CA VAL A 52 -10.03 6.60 13.14
C VAL A 52 -8.62 6.47 12.56
N GLN A 53 -8.47 5.84 11.40
CA GLN A 53 -7.19 5.52 10.79
C GLN A 53 -6.86 6.46 9.62
N CYS A 54 -5.58 6.73 9.41
CA CYS A 54 -5.09 7.44 8.24
C CYS A 54 -4.36 6.48 7.29
N TRP A 55 -4.82 6.40 6.06
CA TRP A 55 -4.36 5.46 5.04
C TRP A 55 -3.76 6.19 3.83
N PHE A 56 -2.82 5.56 3.16
CA PHE A 56 -2.52 5.96 1.78
C PHE A 56 -3.75 5.72 0.90
N SER A 57 -4.11 6.69 0.05
CA SER A 57 -5.20 6.54 -0.92
C SER A 57 -4.74 5.94 -2.25
N GLU A 58 -3.50 5.52 -2.33
CA GLU A 58 -2.88 4.89 -3.50
C GLU A 58 -1.89 3.79 -3.08
N ASN A 59 -1.57 2.89 -4.02
CA ASN A 59 -0.68 1.77 -3.75
C ASN A 59 0.77 2.22 -3.59
N CYS A 60 1.52 1.52 -2.75
CA CYS A 60 2.95 1.72 -2.56
C CYS A 60 3.73 1.52 -3.88
N ARG A 61 4.81 2.32 -4.04
CA ARG A 61 5.66 2.37 -5.24
C ARG A 61 7.14 2.11 -4.93
N TYR A 62 7.47 1.77 -3.69
CA TYR A 62 8.82 1.42 -3.30
C TYR A 62 9.32 0.23 -4.13
N LEU A 63 10.36 0.43 -4.90
CA LEU A 63 10.89 -0.55 -5.85
C LEU A 63 12.43 -0.55 -5.82
N PRO A 64 13.06 -1.16 -4.78
CA PRO A 64 14.52 -1.21 -4.67
C PRO A 64 15.15 -2.14 -5.71
N GLU A 65 14.41 -3.14 -6.14
CA GLU A 65 14.74 -4.10 -7.20
C GLU A 65 13.45 -4.54 -7.90
N VAL A 66 13.55 -5.20 -9.05
CA VAL A 66 12.40 -5.76 -9.76
C VAL A 66 12.73 -7.13 -10.31
N SER A 67 11.79 -8.04 -10.21
CA SER A 67 11.91 -9.43 -10.66
C SER A 67 10.87 -9.76 -11.74
N PRO A 68 11.20 -10.68 -12.67
CA PRO A 68 10.21 -11.24 -13.59
C PRO A 68 9.21 -12.12 -12.82
N SER A 69 8.04 -12.35 -13.40
CA SER A 69 6.93 -13.06 -12.74
C SER A 69 7.27 -14.49 -12.37
N ASN A 70 8.14 -15.15 -13.15
CA ASN A 70 8.52 -16.56 -12.95
C ASN A 70 9.48 -16.79 -11.76
N GLU A 71 10.02 -15.74 -11.17
CA GLU A 71 10.84 -15.79 -9.96
C GLU A 71 10.02 -15.47 -8.71
N GLY A 72 10.34 -16.09 -7.57
CA GLY A 72 9.68 -15.83 -6.30
C GLY A 72 10.17 -16.71 -5.17
N SER A 73 9.85 -16.33 -3.94
CA SER A 73 10.26 -17.01 -2.72
C SER A 73 9.19 -16.82 -1.63
N THR A 74 9.11 -17.78 -0.72
CA THR A 74 8.33 -17.66 0.51
C THR A 74 9.12 -17.04 1.67
N THR A 75 10.44 -16.82 1.48
CA THR A 75 11.36 -16.35 2.53
C THR A 75 12.15 -15.10 2.15
N ASP A 76 12.40 -14.90 0.86
CA ASP A 76 13.17 -13.77 0.35
C ASP A 76 12.23 -12.71 -0.27
N PRO A 77 12.55 -11.40 -0.16
CA PRO A 77 11.74 -10.34 -0.73
C PRO A 77 11.80 -10.35 -2.26
N TYR A 78 10.65 -10.19 -2.90
CA TYR A 78 10.49 -10.02 -4.34
C TYR A 78 9.50 -8.88 -4.64
N TYR A 79 9.86 -8.09 -5.64
CA TYR A 79 9.13 -6.89 -6.06
C TYR A 79 8.79 -7.02 -7.54
N TYR A 80 7.53 -6.76 -7.91
CA TYR A 80 7.07 -6.92 -9.28
C TYR A 80 6.32 -5.70 -9.77
N VAL A 81 6.39 -5.45 -11.06
CA VAL A 81 5.50 -4.51 -11.75
C VAL A 81 4.66 -5.31 -12.73
N ASN A 82 3.33 -5.22 -12.59
CA ASN A 82 2.41 -6.02 -13.41
C ASN A 82 2.73 -5.88 -14.90
N GLY A 83 2.98 -7.02 -15.58
CA GLY A 83 3.30 -7.09 -17.00
C GLY A 83 4.76 -6.73 -17.36
N PHE A 84 5.65 -6.54 -16.40
CA PHE A 84 7.07 -6.31 -16.64
C PHE A 84 7.89 -7.56 -16.28
N GLU A 85 8.67 -8.09 -17.26
CA GLU A 85 9.43 -9.34 -17.12
C GLU A 85 10.94 -9.12 -17.10
N GLY A 86 11.38 -7.89 -16.86
CA GLY A 86 12.82 -7.56 -16.77
C GLY A 86 13.29 -7.41 -15.32
N THR A 87 14.59 -7.09 -15.19
CA THR A 87 15.25 -6.82 -13.89
C THR A 87 15.78 -5.39 -13.76
N ASP A 88 15.52 -4.53 -14.74
CA ASP A 88 15.94 -3.13 -14.72
C ASP A 88 14.86 -2.23 -14.09
N VAL A 89 15.16 -1.68 -12.93
CA VAL A 89 14.23 -0.86 -12.13
C VAL A 89 13.77 0.39 -12.90
N ALA A 90 14.67 1.09 -13.60
CA ALA A 90 14.32 2.30 -14.33
C ALA A 90 13.35 2.00 -15.47
N SER A 91 13.55 0.90 -16.19
CA SER A 91 12.63 0.41 -17.21
C SER A 91 11.27 0.04 -16.62
N ALA A 92 11.23 -0.65 -15.49
CA ALA A 92 9.99 -1.00 -14.79
C ALA A 92 9.21 0.24 -14.36
N MET A 93 9.89 1.22 -13.75
CA MET A 93 9.29 2.48 -13.31
C MET A 93 8.77 3.34 -14.47
N SER A 94 9.27 3.16 -15.69
CA SER A 94 8.81 3.87 -16.89
C SER A 94 7.51 3.29 -17.47
N THR A 95 7.03 2.14 -16.97
CA THR A 95 5.84 1.49 -17.51
C THR A 95 4.53 2.18 -17.06
N PRO A 96 3.47 2.16 -17.89
CA PRO A 96 2.16 2.65 -17.50
C PRO A 96 1.58 1.90 -16.28
N ASN A 97 1.88 0.62 -16.13
CA ASN A 97 1.37 -0.19 -15.02
C ASN A 97 2.01 0.21 -13.70
N TYR A 98 3.30 0.52 -13.65
CA TYR A 98 3.93 1.10 -12.46
C TYR A 98 3.30 2.45 -12.11
N ALA A 99 3.14 3.33 -13.10
CA ALA A 99 2.56 4.66 -12.90
C ALA A 99 1.10 4.61 -12.40
N THR A 100 0.34 3.58 -12.79
CA THR A 100 -1.08 3.44 -12.42
C THR A 100 -1.29 2.63 -11.16
N TYR A 101 -0.66 1.46 -11.06
CA TYR A 101 -0.98 0.45 -10.05
C TYR A 101 0.09 0.31 -8.97
N GLY A 102 1.28 0.91 -9.15
CA GLY A 102 2.41 0.76 -8.23
C GLY A 102 3.07 -0.61 -8.37
N VAL A 103 3.53 -1.14 -7.24
CA VAL A 103 4.34 -2.36 -7.14
C VAL A 103 3.52 -3.48 -6.50
N LEU A 104 3.77 -4.70 -6.93
CA LEU A 104 3.28 -5.93 -6.29
C LEU A 104 4.43 -6.51 -5.46
N TYR A 105 4.15 -6.89 -4.24
CA TYR A 105 5.10 -7.38 -3.24
C TYR A 105 4.72 -8.80 -2.83
N ASN A 106 5.69 -9.71 -2.74
CA ASN A 106 5.46 -10.93 -1.99
C ASN A 106 5.47 -10.61 -0.48
N TRP A 107 5.03 -11.53 0.37
CA TRP A 107 4.91 -11.22 1.80
C TRP A 107 6.26 -10.94 2.48
N PRO A 108 7.39 -11.62 2.19
CA PRO A 108 8.70 -11.21 2.69
C PRO A 108 9.08 -9.78 2.32
N ALA A 109 8.75 -9.31 1.11
CA ALA A 109 8.99 -7.92 0.72
C ALA A 109 8.12 -6.95 1.52
N VAL A 110 6.84 -7.29 1.78
CA VAL A 110 5.93 -6.51 2.63
C VAL A 110 6.49 -6.29 4.03
N MET A 111 7.26 -7.24 4.54
CA MET A 111 7.87 -7.18 5.88
C MET A 111 9.25 -6.51 5.90
N THR A 112 9.77 -6.01 4.77
CA THR A 112 11.02 -5.26 4.74
C THR A 112 10.83 -3.81 5.21
N GLU A 113 11.87 -3.26 5.82
CA GLU A 113 11.90 -1.82 6.09
C GLU A 113 11.94 -1.02 4.78
N GLY A 114 11.33 0.15 4.76
CA GLY A 114 11.39 1.09 3.64
C GLY A 114 10.18 1.07 2.71
N ILE A 115 9.24 0.12 2.81
CA ILE A 115 7.98 0.21 2.03
C ILE A 115 7.13 1.38 2.50
N CYS A 116 7.02 1.58 3.83
CA CYS A 116 6.29 2.69 4.43
C CYS A 116 7.28 3.71 5.03
N PRO A 117 6.95 4.99 4.99
CA PRO A 117 7.75 6.03 5.65
C PRO A 117 7.70 5.89 7.18
N SER A 118 8.59 6.59 7.87
CA SER A 118 8.61 6.65 9.34
C SER A 118 7.26 7.08 9.90
N GLY A 119 6.75 6.37 10.93
CA GLY A 119 5.42 6.59 11.52
C GLY A 119 4.26 6.00 10.72
N TRP A 120 4.58 5.13 9.74
CA TRP A 120 3.63 4.38 8.93
C TRP A 120 4.07 2.93 8.80
N HIS A 121 3.12 2.02 8.67
CA HIS A 121 3.39 0.59 8.52
C HIS A 121 2.40 -0.08 7.55
N ILE A 122 2.70 -1.32 7.16
CA ILE A 122 1.76 -2.16 6.41
C ILE A 122 0.66 -2.63 7.37
N PRO A 123 -0.62 -2.42 7.04
CA PRO A 123 -1.71 -2.71 7.94
C PRO A 123 -1.77 -4.19 8.32
N SER A 124 -2.00 -4.44 9.59
CA SER A 124 -2.37 -5.75 10.12
C SER A 124 -3.78 -6.15 9.69
N ASP A 125 -4.11 -7.42 9.79
CA ASP A 125 -5.48 -7.91 9.55
C ASP A 125 -6.52 -7.23 10.45
N GLY A 126 -6.16 -6.91 11.71
CA GLY A 126 -7.02 -6.16 12.63
C GLY A 126 -7.27 -4.72 12.21
N GLU A 127 -6.28 -4.05 11.62
CA GLU A 127 -6.44 -2.69 11.10
C GLU A 127 -7.30 -2.65 9.84
N TRP A 128 -7.18 -3.65 8.97
CA TRP A 128 -8.12 -3.84 7.87
C TRP A 128 -9.54 -4.01 8.38
N GLN A 129 -9.78 -4.87 9.40
CA GLN A 129 -11.10 -5.04 10.01
C GLN A 129 -11.61 -3.73 10.63
N THR A 130 -10.77 -2.95 11.29
CA THR A 130 -11.13 -1.63 11.85
C THR A 130 -11.61 -0.67 10.77
N MET A 131 -10.91 -0.62 9.62
CA MET A 131 -11.34 0.16 8.47
C MET A 131 -12.68 -0.33 7.93
N GLU A 132 -12.84 -1.64 7.73
CA GLU A 132 -14.04 -2.27 7.19
C GLU A 132 -15.27 -2.03 8.09
N ILE A 133 -15.11 -2.09 9.40
CA ILE A 133 -16.14 -1.73 10.39
C ILE A 133 -16.51 -0.25 10.28
N SER A 134 -15.52 0.63 10.14
CA SER A 134 -15.77 2.08 9.97
C SER A 134 -16.56 2.39 8.69
N LEU A 135 -16.48 1.51 7.69
CA LEU A 135 -17.22 1.63 6.43
C LEU A 135 -18.61 0.97 6.47
N GLY A 136 -18.97 0.31 7.57
CA GLY A 136 -20.31 -0.20 7.81
C GLY A 136 -20.46 -1.70 8.01
N MET A 137 -19.35 -2.49 8.00
CA MET A 137 -19.42 -3.89 8.40
C MET A 137 -19.69 -4.02 9.90
N SER A 138 -20.43 -5.04 10.29
CA SER A 138 -20.45 -5.48 11.68
C SER A 138 -19.11 -6.16 12.05
N GLU A 139 -18.77 -6.23 13.34
CA GLU A 139 -17.58 -6.94 13.82
C GLU A 139 -17.56 -8.42 13.37
N SER A 140 -18.74 -9.04 13.35
CA SER A 140 -18.92 -10.44 12.89
C SER A 140 -18.63 -10.60 11.40
N GLU A 141 -19.05 -9.65 10.56
CA GLU A 141 -18.75 -9.66 9.12
C GLU A 141 -17.27 -9.41 8.89
N ALA A 142 -16.70 -8.38 9.51
CA ALA A 142 -15.29 -8.03 9.33
C ALA A 142 -14.34 -9.17 9.72
N SER A 143 -14.66 -9.93 10.77
CA SER A 143 -13.88 -11.09 11.23
C SER A 143 -14.09 -12.36 10.38
N SER A 144 -15.17 -12.45 9.60
CA SER A 144 -15.46 -13.61 8.73
C SER A 144 -14.49 -13.67 7.54
N THR A 145 -14.33 -14.85 6.96
CA THR A 145 -13.56 -15.07 5.73
C THR A 145 -14.46 -15.08 4.49
N SER A 146 -13.84 -15.10 3.28
CA SER A 146 -14.53 -15.06 1.99
C SER A 146 -15.11 -13.67 1.67
N PHE A 147 -16.03 -13.57 0.71
CA PHE A 147 -16.73 -12.34 0.34
C PHE A 147 -17.75 -11.95 1.39
N ARG A 148 -17.71 -10.72 1.89
CA ARG A 148 -18.59 -10.22 2.96
C ARG A 148 -18.67 -8.70 2.97
N GLY A 149 -19.73 -8.17 3.59
CA GLY A 149 -19.88 -6.78 3.97
C GLY A 149 -20.28 -5.84 2.84
N ALA A 150 -21.04 -6.31 1.85
CA ALA A 150 -21.59 -5.37 0.86
C ALA A 150 -22.40 -4.24 1.56
N PRO A 151 -22.26 -2.97 1.13
CA PRO A 151 -21.60 -2.48 -0.09
C PRO A 151 -20.17 -1.92 0.14
N VAL A 152 -19.44 -2.37 1.16
CA VAL A 152 -18.13 -1.82 1.53
C VAL A 152 -17.11 -1.95 0.38
N GLY A 153 -17.18 -3.03 -0.41
CA GLY A 153 -16.35 -3.18 -1.60
C GLY A 153 -16.60 -2.11 -2.66
N ASP A 154 -17.85 -1.68 -2.87
CA ASP A 154 -18.16 -0.55 -3.74
C ASP A 154 -17.53 0.75 -3.22
N TYR A 155 -17.61 1.01 -1.91
CA TYR A 155 -17.03 2.21 -1.30
C TYR A 155 -15.50 2.25 -1.43
N MET A 156 -14.84 1.09 -1.48
CA MET A 156 -13.39 0.98 -1.58
C MET A 156 -12.87 0.99 -3.02
N LYS A 157 -13.63 0.47 -3.98
CA LYS A 157 -13.23 0.46 -5.39
C LYS A 157 -13.13 1.88 -5.96
N SER A 158 -12.11 2.12 -6.79
CA SER A 158 -11.96 3.36 -7.57
C SER A 158 -13.11 3.54 -8.55
N THR A 159 -13.36 4.80 -8.94
CA THR A 159 -14.38 5.16 -9.92
C THR A 159 -13.98 4.88 -11.37
N SER A 160 -12.79 4.31 -11.59
CA SER A 160 -12.25 3.99 -12.91
C SER A 160 -11.25 2.83 -12.85
N GLY A 161 -10.97 2.23 -14.03
CA GLY A 161 -9.97 1.18 -14.19
C GLY A 161 -10.50 -0.25 -14.09
N TRP A 162 -11.68 -0.46 -13.51
CA TRP A 162 -12.32 -1.76 -13.44
C TRP A 162 -13.03 -2.12 -14.74
N ASN A 163 -12.82 -3.32 -15.26
CA ASN A 163 -13.42 -3.80 -16.49
C ASN A 163 -14.94 -4.04 -16.32
N SER A 164 -15.68 -3.92 -17.44
CA SER A 164 -17.10 -4.35 -17.52
C SER A 164 -18.01 -3.69 -16.46
N ASP A 165 -17.92 -2.35 -16.34
CA ASP A 165 -18.72 -1.54 -15.42
C ASP A 165 -18.52 -1.91 -13.92
N GLY A 166 -17.38 -2.52 -13.59
CA GLY A 166 -17.04 -2.92 -12.22
C GLY A 166 -16.50 -1.80 -11.34
N ASN A 167 -16.53 -0.54 -11.79
CA ASN A 167 -16.11 0.60 -10.99
C ASN A 167 -16.97 0.76 -9.75
N GLY A 168 -16.34 1.23 -8.65
CA GLY A 168 -17.04 1.57 -7.42
C GLY A 168 -17.34 3.06 -7.30
N SER A 169 -17.91 3.42 -6.17
CA SER A 169 -18.21 4.82 -5.82
C SER A 169 -17.00 5.57 -5.27
N ASN A 170 -15.99 4.85 -4.76
CA ASN A 170 -14.86 5.41 -3.99
C ASN A 170 -15.32 6.28 -2.80
N ALA A 171 -16.45 5.97 -2.21
CA ALA A 171 -17.01 6.76 -1.11
C ALA A 171 -16.12 6.79 0.14
N SER A 172 -15.25 5.78 0.32
CA SER A 172 -14.26 5.73 1.40
C SER A 172 -13.03 6.60 1.14
N GLY A 173 -12.76 6.99 -0.11
CA GLY A 173 -11.50 7.60 -0.53
C GLY A 173 -10.31 6.63 -0.60
N PHE A 174 -10.53 5.33 -0.32
CA PHE A 174 -9.49 4.31 -0.42
C PHE A 174 -8.93 4.19 -1.85
N ASN A 175 -9.76 4.45 -2.87
CA ASN A 175 -9.38 4.46 -4.28
C ASN A 175 -8.68 3.17 -4.73
N GLY A 176 -9.28 2.03 -4.40
CA GLY A 176 -8.76 0.69 -4.72
C GLY A 176 -8.77 0.42 -6.23
N LEU A 177 -7.60 0.32 -6.83
CA LEU A 177 -7.42 0.06 -8.26
C LEU A 177 -7.30 -1.45 -8.55
N PRO A 178 -7.79 -1.93 -9.70
CA PRO A 178 -7.69 -3.33 -10.10
C PRO A 178 -6.31 -3.68 -10.68
N GLY A 179 -5.28 -3.58 -9.86
CA GLY A 179 -3.87 -3.81 -10.24
C GLY A 179 -3.52 -5.28 -10.54
N GLY A 180 -4.47 -6.21 -10.35
CA GLY A 180 -4.20 -7.63 -10.48
C GLY A 180 -3.29 -8.15 -9.37
N PHE A 181 -2.63 -9.26 -9.64
CA PHE A 181 -1.69 -9.92 -8.73
C PHE A 181 -0.67 -10.76 -9.51
N ARG A 182 0.38 -11.21 -8.84
CA ARG A 182 1.29 -12.26 -9.33
C ARG A 182 0.93 -13.56 -8.61
N GLY A 183 0.52 -14.58 -9.37
CA GLY A 183 0.11 -15.88 -8.84
C GLY A 183 1.30 -16.68 -8.28
N ASP A 184 1.12 -17.36 -7.13
CA ASP A 184 2.13 -18.26 -6.55
C ASP A 184 2.30 -19.55 -7.36
N TRP A 185 1.19 -20.08 -7.89
CA TRP A 185 1.17 -21.31 -8.69
C TRP A 185 1.46 -21.06 -10.16
N SER A 186 0.78 -20.12 -10.78
CA SER A 186 0.92 -19.80 -12.20
C SER A 186 2.26 -19.17 -12.54
N LYS A 187 2.84 -18.45 -11.59
CA LYS A 187 4.05 -17.61 -11.77
C LYS A 187 3.86 -16.53 -12.83
N ASP A 188 2.62 -16.12 -13.07
CA ASP A 188 2.23 -15.13 -14.06
C ASP A 188 1.53 -13.93 -13.40
N PHE A 189 1.45 -12.82 -14.13
CA PHE A 189 0.59 -11.70 -13.77
C PHE A 189 -0.84 -11.96 -14.22
N GLU A 190 -1.79 -11.81 -13.30
CA GLU A 190 -3.19 -12.14 -13.53
C GLU A 190 -4.12 -11.04 -13.07
N GLY A 191 -5.32 -11.02 -13.63
CA GLY A 191 -6.46 -10.28 -13.10
C GLY A 191 -6.41 -8.75 -13.21
N LEU A 192 -5.52 -8.18 -14.04
CA LEU A 192 -5.49 -6.74 -14.31
C LEU A 192 -6.85 -6.24 -14.83
N GLY A 193 -7.40 -5.20 -14.21
CA GLY A 193 -8.73 -4.69 -14.51
C GLY A 193 -9.89 -5.52 -13.92
N ILE A 194 -9.59 -6.63 -13.26
CA ILE A 194 -10.58 -7.58 -12.73
C ILE A 194 -10.53 -7.64 -11.20
N TYR A 195 -9.33 -7.68 -10.64
CA TYR A 195 -9.08 -7.84 -9.21
C TYR A 195 -8.12 -6.77 -8.69
N GLY A 196 -8.34 -6.33 -7.46
CA GLY A 196 -7.35 -5.62 -6.66
C GLY A 196 -7.05 -6.44 -5.42
N TYR A 197 -5.77 -6.77 -5.19
CA TYR A 197 -5.28 -7.52 -4.04
C TYR A 197 -4.39 -6.66 -3.18
N TRP A 198 -4.57 -6.71 -1.86
CA TRP A 198 -3.74 -5.99 -0.91
C TRP A 198 -3.24 -6.88 0.22
N CYS A 199 -1.95 -6.76 0.50
CA CYS A 199 -1.29 -7.46 1.60
C CYS A 199 -1.80 -6.98 2.97
N SER A 200 -1.65 -7.86 3.95
CA SER A 200 -1.61 -7.56 5.37
C SER A 200 -0.26 -7.96 5.94
N SER A 201 0.20 -7.29 7.01
CA SER A 201 1.39 -7.70 7.76
C SER A 201 1.15 -8.90 8.69
N SER A 202 -0.10 -9.37 8.81
CA SER A 202 -0.44 -10.50 9.67
C SER A 202 -0.23 -11.84 8.97
N GLU A 203 0.61 -12.70 9.56
CA GLU A 203 0.70 -14.12 9.20
C GLU A 203 -0.54 -14.88 9.67
N ASP A 204 -0.94 -15.89 8.92
CA ASP A 204 -1.80 -16.98 9.38
C ASP A 204 -0.94 -18.16 9.86
N ASN A 205 0.08 -18.49 9.07
CA ASN A 205 1.08 -19.50 9.37
C ASN A 205 2.39 -19.21 8.61
N VAL A 206 3.45 -19.98 8.86
CA VAL A 206 4.79 -19.77 8.28
C VAL A 206 4.86 -19.69 6.74
N GLN A 207 3.80 -20.02 6.04
CA GLN A 207 3.76 -20.05 4.56
C GLN A 207 2.65 -19.18 3.98
N ALA A 208 1.75 -18.63 4.80
CA ALA A 208 0.57 -17.89 4.33
C ALA A 208 0.27 -16.69 5.22
N SER A 209 -0.20 -15.64 4.61
CA SER A 209 -0.58 -14.37 5.24
C SER A 209 -1.98 -13.94 4.84
N TRP A 210 -2.59 -13.09 5.68
CA TRP A 210 -3.88 -12.50 5.41
C TRP A 210 -3.80 -11.48 4.28
N TYR A 211 -4.88 -11.39 3.48
CA TYR A 211 -5.00 -10.40 2.41
C TYR A 211 -6.43 -9.92 2.25
N ARG A 212 -6.60 -8.85 1.48
CA ARG A 212 -7.88 -8.34 0.99
C ARG A 212 -7.94 -8.39 -0.52
N LEU A 213 -9.16 -8.65 -1.05
CA LEU A 213 -9.41 -8.61 -2.48
C LEU A 213 -10.72 -7.87 -2.75
N LEU A 214 -10.68 -7.02 -3.75
CA LEU A 214 -11.85 -6.45 -4.40
C LEU A 214 -12.01 -7.06 -5.79
N TYR A 215 -13.25 -7.35 -6.15
CA TYR A 215 -13.60 -7.98 -7.43
C TYR A 215 -14.58 -7.11 -8.21
N LYS A 216 -14.37 -6.98 -9.52
CA LYS A 216 -15.17 -6.13 -10.39
C LYS A 216 -16.68 -6.42 -10.38
N GLN A 217 -17.10 -7.64 -10.05
CA GLN A 217 -18.49 -8.06 -10.04
C GLN A 217 -19.08 -8.21 -8.63
N SER A 218 -18.39 -7.74 -7.60
CA SER A 218 -18.88 -7.81 -6.23
C SER A 218 -18.69 -6.47 -5.52
N ASP A 219 -19.67 -6.12 -4.69
CA ASP A 219 -19.61 -5.00 -3.77
C ASP A 219 -19.16 -5.44 -2.36
N ASP A 220 -18.84 -6.72 -2.21
CA ASP A 220 -18.19 -7.26 -1.03
C ASP A 220 -16.67 -7.01 -1.04
N VAL A 221 -16.07 -7.14 0.14
CA VAL A 221 -14.62 -7.29 0.30
C VAL A 221 -14.33 -8.77 0.61
N TYR A 222 -13.36 -9.36 -0.06
CA TYR A 222 -12.88 -10.70 0.29
C TYR A 222 -11.78 -10.61 1.36
N ARG A 223 -11.85 -11.44 2.37
CA ARG A 223 -10.81 -11.67 3.38
C ARG A 223 -10.42 -13.14 3.35
N GLY A 224 -9.15 -13.42 3.21
CA GLY A 224 -8.63 -14.79 3.19
C GLY A 224 -7.14 -14.83 3.43
N ILE A 225 -6.58 -16.03 3.26
CA ILE A 225 -5.14 -16.30 3.35
C ILE A 225 -4.60 -16.70 1.98
N TYR A 226 -3.36 -16.33 1.71
CA TYR A 226 -2.66 -16.68 0.48
C TYR A 226 -1.20 -17.01 0.76
N TRP A 227 -0.59 -17.81 -0.10
CA TRP A 227 0.81 -18.19 0.03
C TRP A 227 1.72 -16.96 -0.04
N ASN A 228 2.74 -16.92 0.84
CA ASN A 228 3.65 -15.79 1.00
C ASN A 228 4.46 -15.46 -0.27
N GLU A 229 4.49 -16.35 -1.25
CA GLU A 229 5.14 -16.14 -2.55
C GLU A 229 4.29 -15.29 -3.52
N GLY A 230 2.98 -15.19 -3.32
CA GLY A 230 2.08 -14.38 -4.14
C GLY A 230 2.43 -12.90 -4.10
N GLY A 231 2.33 -12.21 -5.24
CA GLY A 231 2.62 -10.77 -5.33
C GLY A 231 1.35 -9.93 -5.33
N PHE A 232 1.19 -9.04 -4.34
CA PHE A 232 0.02 -8.18 -4.13
C PHE A 232 0.43 -6.72 -3.95
N SER A 233 -0.50 -5.80 -4.19
CA SER A 233 -0.31 -4.39 -3.83
C SER A 233 -0.17 -4.22 -2.31
N ALA A 234 0.47 -3.14 -1.90
CA ALA A 234 0.57 -2.75 -0.50
C ALA A 234 0.05 -1.31 -0.30
N ARG A 235 -0.41 -1.03 0.90
CA ARG A 235 -0.77 0.29 1.38
C ARG A 235 -0.26 0.52 2.78
N CYS A 236 0.12 1.74 3.09
CA CYS A 236 0.52 2.09 4.44
C CYS A 236 -0.65 2.70 5.23
N VAL A 237 -0.67 2.39 6.52
CA VAL A 237 -1.52 3.01 7.52
C VAL A 237 -0.63 3.70 8.56
N ARG A 238 -1.10 4.80 9.13
CA ARG A 238 -0.35 5.58 10.13
C ARG A 238 -0.47 4.96 11.52
N ASP A 239 0.66 4.97 12.26
CA ASP A 239 0.78 4.59 13.69
C ASP A 239 -0.09 5.47 14.61
#